data_0f117fcf3c0f993344945a0dafceb98b
#
_entry.id   0f117fcf3c0f993344945a0dafceb98b
#
_cell.length_a   1.000
_cell.length_b   1.000
_cell.length_c   1.000
_cell.angle_alpha   90.00
_cell.angle_beta   90.00
_cell.angle_gamma   90.00
#
_symmetry.space_group_name_H-M   'P 1'
#
loop_
_entity.id
_entity.type
_entity.pdbx_description
1 polymer ?
#
loop_
_entity_poly.entity_id
_entity_poly.type
_entity_poly.pdbx_seq_one_letter_code
_entity_poly.pdbx_strand_id
1 'polypeptide(L)'
;GLSAILGEALTIKDGEPVQSNFYDYNVLRMAQMPKVEVFIVPSTEPPSGVGEPGVPPIGPAVANALLASTGKTYSKLPLGTKA
;
A
#
# COMPACT_ATOMS: atom_id res chain seq x y z
N GLY A 1 1.75 -4.36 0.63
CA GLY A 1 1.88 -3.15 -0.20
C GLY A 1 0.72 -2.19 -0.02
N LEU A 2 -0.50 -2.69 -0.11
CA LEU A 2 -1.69 -1.84 0.07
C LEU A 2 -1.72 -1.20 1.46
N SER A 3 -1.38 -1.95 2.50
CA SER A 3 -1.29 -1.43 3.87
C SER A 3 -0.32 -0.25 3.95
N ALA A 4 0.86 -0.39 3.38
CA ALA A 4 1.88 0.64 3.39
C ALA A 4 1.41 1.92 2.69
N ILE A 5 0.73 1.78 1.56
CA ILE A 5 0.30 2.93 0.74
C ILE A 5 -0.88 3.67 1.39
N LEU A 6 -1.81 2.94 2.02
CA LEU A 6 -3.04 3.53 2.54
C LEU A 6 -2.89 4.14 3.93
N GLY A 7 -2.07 3.58 4.81
CA GLY A 7 -2.13 4.00 6.19
C GLY A 7 -0.85 3.96 6.99
N GLU A 8 0.21 3.33 6.50
CA GLU A 8 1.42 3.18 7.30
C GLU A 8 2.31 4.42 7.19
N ALA A 9 2.65 4.97 8.33
CA ALA A 9 3.55 6.10 8.40
C ALA A 9 4.38 6.03 9.67
N LEU A 10 5.67 6.28 9.56
CA LEU A 10 6.56 6.40 10.69
C LEU A 10 7.01 7.86 10.78
N THR A 11 6.75 8.47 11.93
CA THR A 11 7.15 9.85 12.19
C THR A 11 8.46 9.86 12.98
N ILE A 12 9.41 10.65 12.53
CA ILE A 12 10.69 10.81 13.22
C ILE A 12 10.69 12.17 13.91
N LYS A 13 10.99 12.16 15.21
CA LYS A 13 11.10 13.38 16.02
C LYS A 13 12.38 13.29 16.84
N ASP A 14 13.20 14.32 16.75
CA ASP A 14 14.48 14.41 17.48
C ASP A 14 15.38 13.18 17.26
N GLY A 15 15.38 12.64 16.04
CA GLY A 15 16.19 11.48 15.67
C GLY A 15 15.60 10.14 16.11
N GLU A 16 14.42 10.11 16.69
CA GLU A 16 13.78 8.89 17.17
C GLU A 16 12.40 8.69 16.54
N PRO A 17 11.99 7.44 16.28
CA PRO A 17 10.63 7.19 15.78
C PRO A 17 9.59 7.47 16.87
N VAL A 18 8.52 8.12 16.47
CA VAL A 18 7.37 8.39 17.37
C VAL A 18 6.58 7.11 17.60
N GLN A 19 6.35 6.34 16.52
CA GLN A 19 5.63 5.06 16.61
C GLN A 19 6.64 3.97 17.01
N SER A 20 6.34 3.25 18.08
CA SER A 20 7.24 2.22 18.62
C SER A 20 6.55 0.87 18.83
N ASN A 21 5.26 0.76 18.53
CA ASN A 21 4.49 -0.45 18.78
C ASN A 21 3.30 -0.55 17.82
N PHE A 22 2.66 -1.72 17.76
CA PHE A 22 1.50 -1.96 16.89
C PHE A 22 0.30 -1.06 17.19
N TYR A 23 0.16 -0.55 18.40
CA TYR A 23 -0.98 0.30 18.73
C TYR A 23 -0.84 1.73 18.19
N ASP A 24 0.37 2.18 17.90
CA ASP A 24 0.62 3.52 17.35
C ASP A 24 1.18 3.49 15.92
N TYR A 25 1.27 2.32 15.30
CA TYR A 25 1.65 2.13 13.90
C TYR A 25 0.54 1.39 13.17
N ASN A 26 -0.15 2.09 12.29
CA ASN A 26 -1.35 1.55 11.63
C ASN A 26 -1.03 0.59 10.51
N VAL A 27 -1.55 -0.64 10.61
CA VAL A 27 -1.52 -1.60 9.52
C VAL A 27 -2.94 -1.86 9.03
N LEU A 28 -3.05 -2.37 7.81
CA LEU A 28 -4.36 -2.68 7.23
C LEU A 28 -5.06 -3.77 8.04
N ARG A 29 -6.32 -3.52 8.43
CA ARG A 29 -7.12 -4.46 9.20
C ARG A 29 -8.00 -5.31 8.28
N MET A 30 -8.47 -6.46 8.80
CA MET A 30 -9.36 -7.37 8.04
C MET A 30 -10.57 -6.64 7.44
N ALA A 31 -11.18 -5.73 8.21
CA ALA A 31 -12.33 -4.96 7.73
C ALA A 31 -12.01 -4.02 6.56
N GLN A 32 -10.74 -3.72 6.35
CA GLN A 32 -10.27 -2.83 5.30
C GLN A 32 -9.75 -3.58 4.08
N MET A 33 -9.66 -4.90 4.17
CA MET A 33 -9.12 -5.73 3.08
C MET A 33 -10.02 -5.66 1.86
N PRO A 34 -9.48 -5.40 0.68
CA PRO A 34 -10.25 -5.47 -0.55
C PRO A 34 -10.54 -6.93 -0.91
N LYS A 35 -11.48 -7.12 -1.81
CA LYS A 35 -11.67 -8.42 -2.46
C LYS A 35 -10.46 -8.69 -3.35
N VAL A 36 -9.81 -9.84 -3.17
CA VAL A 36 -8.65 -10.24 -3.96
C VAL A 36 -9.05 -11.36 -4.90
N GLU A 37 -8.78 -11.18 -6.18
CA GLU A 37 -8.97 -12.18 -7.22
C GLU A 37 -7.61 -12.51 -7.83
N VAL A 38 -7.32 -13.79 -8.01
CA VAL A 38 -6.04 -14.25 -8.53
C VAL A 38 -6.25 -14.99 -9.83
N PHE A 39 -5.52 -14.59 -10.86
CA PHE A 39 -5.52 -15.24 -12.17
C PHE A 39 -4.10 -15.67 -12.49
N ILE A 40 -3.92 -16.96 -12.75
CA ILE A 40 -2.61 -17.53 -13.04
C ILE A 40 -2.46 -17.67 -14.54
N VAL A 41 -1.44 -17.03 -15.09
CA VAL A 41 -1.07 -17.16 -16.49
C VAL A 41 -0.18 -18.39 -16.63
N PRO A 42 -0.60 -19.43 -17.40
CA PRO A 42 0.25 -20.60 -17.62
C PRO A 42 1.57 -20.22 -18.29
N SER A 43 2.67 -20.78 -17.79
CA SER A 43 3.99 -20.49 -18.32
C SER A 43 4.88 -21.72 -18.20
N THR A 44 5.77 -21.92 -19.18
CA THR A 44 6.81 -22.93 -19.16
C THR A 44 8.17 -22.36 -18.77
N GLU A 45 8.23 -21.08 -18.47
CA GLU A 45 9.45 -20.44 -18.03
C GLU A 45 9.90 -20.95 -16.64
N PRO A 46 11.20 -20.91 -16.36
CA PRO A 46 11.70 -21.30 -15.03
C PRO A 46 11.06 -20.45 -13.92
N PRO A 47 10.78 -21.04 -12.76
CA PRO A 47 10.23 -20.28 -11.63
C PRO A 47 11.19 -19.21 -11.13
N SER A 48 10.63 -18.10 -10.72
CA SER A 48 11.37 -16.96 -10.14
C SER A 48 10.66 -16.43 -8.92
N GLY A 49 11.20 -15.37 -8.32
CA GLY A 49 10.58 -14.76 -7.13
C GLY A 49 9.28 -14.03 -7.48
N VAL A 50 8.28 -14.13 -6.60
CA VAL A 50 6.97 -13.50 -6.79
C VAL A 50 6.51 -12.67 -5.59
N GLY A 51 7.36 -12.55 -4.55
CA GLY A 51 6.96 -11.87 -3.32
C GLY A 51 6.95 -10.36 -3.42
N GLU A 52 8.03 -9.78 -3.94
CA GLU A 52 8.24 -8.33 -3.96
C GLU A 52 7.60 -7.59 -5.13
N PRO A 53 7.49 -8.16 -6.35
CA PRO A 53 7.11 -7.37 -7.53
C PRO A 53 5.77 -6.64 -7.43
N GLY A 54 4.87 -7.05 -6.55
CA GLY A 54 3.59 -6.37 -6.35
C GLY A 54 3.66 -5.09 -5.54
N VAL A 55 4.75 -4.85 -4.82
CA VAL A 55 4.84 -3.69 -3.90
C VAL A 55 5.05 -2.37 -4.64
N PRO A 56 6.00 -2.22 -5.56
CA PRO A 56 6.20 -0.94 -6.23
C PRO A 56 5.00 -0.43 -7.02
N PRO A 57 4.25 -1.26 -7.78
CA PRO A 57 3.16 -0.74 -8.60
C PRO A 57 1.86 -0.49 -7.83
N ILE A 58 1.71 -0.95 -6.59
CA ILE A 58 0.45 -0.81 -5.87
C ILE A 58 0.13 0.67 -5.57
N GLY A 59 1.12 1.47 -5.23
CA GLY A 59 0.93 2.88 -4.97
C GLY A 59 0.37 3.63 -6.17
N PRO A 60 1.05 3.60 -7.32
CA PRO A 60 0.52 4.21 -8.54
C PRO A 60 -0.84 3.66 -8.96
N ALA A 61 -1.08 2.36 -8.82
CA ALA A 61 -2.36 1.76 -9.17
C ALA A 61 -3.50 2.32 -8.32
N VAL A 62 -3.31 2.43 -7.01
CA VAL A 62 -4.31 2.99 -6.10
C VAL A 62 -4.49 4.48 -6.36
N ALA A 63 -3.42 5.23 -6.57
CA ALA A 63 -3.49 6.65 -6.87
C ALA A 63 -4.27 6.91 -8.15
N ASN A 64 -4.05 6.12 -9.21
CA ASN A 64 -4.79 6.23 -10.45
C ASN A 64 -6.27 5.87 -10.27
N ALA A 65 -6.58 4.86 -9.46
CA ALA A 65 -7.96 4.49 -9.14
C ALA A 65 -8.67 5.63 -8.40
N LEU A 66 -7.99 6.27 -7.46
CA LEU A 66 -8.53 7.42 -6.74
C LEU A 66 -8.76 8.61 -7.67
N LEU A 67 -7.84 8.87 -8.59
CA LEU A 67 -8.03 9.92 -9.60
C LEU A 67 -9.25 9.64 -10.46
N ALA A 68 -9.43 8.40 -10.92
CA ALA A 68 -10.56 8.02 -11.75
C ALA A 68 -11.89 8.15 -11.01
N SER A 69 -11.92 7.85 -9.71
CA SER A 69 -13.14 7.87 -8.91
C SER A 69 -13.48 9.24 -8.31
N THR A 70 -12.48 10.06 -7.99
CA THR A 70 -12.67 11.33 -7.29
C THR A 70 -12.33 12.57 -8.13
N GLY A 71 -11.58 12.40 -9.21
CA GLY A 71 -11.06 13.50 -10.00
C GLY A 71 -9.88 14.26 -9.36
N LYS A 72 -9.38 13.77 -8.22
CA LYS A 72 -8.27 14.40 -7.50
C LYS A 72 -6.99 13.61 -7.66
N THR A 73 -5.86 14.30 -7.76
CA THR A 73 -4.55 13.68 -7.74
C THR A 73 -4.07 13.54 -6.29
N TYR A 74 -3.40 12.42 -6.00
CA TYR A 74 -2.86 12.12 -4.68
C TYR A 74 -1.35 11.97 -4.81
N SER A 75 -0.60 12.87 -4.18
CA SER A 75 0.86 12.91 -4.28
C SER A 75 1.57 12.77 -2.94
N LYS A 76 0.81 12.57 -1.86
CA LYS A 76 1.36 12.41 -0.51
C LYS A 76 1.04 11.03 0.02
N LEU A 77 2.03 10.36 0.58
CA LEU A 77 1.87 9.06 1.24
C LEU A 77 1.80 9.24 2.76
N PRO A 78 1.02 8.42 3.45
CA PRO A 78 0.11 7.42 2.92
C PRO A 78 -1.12 8.04 2.25
N LEU A 79 -1.67 7.36 1.24
CA LEU A 79 -2.78 7.87 0.44
C LEU A 79 -4.09 7.99 1.23
N GLY A 80 -4.22 7.23 2.32
CA GLY A 80 -5.38 7.32 3.20
C GLY A 80 -5.42 8.57 4.07
N THR A 81 -4.35 9.37 4.09
CA THR A 81 -4.37 10.65 4.78
C THR A 81 -5.12 11.66 3.92
N LYS A 82 -5.86 12.53 4.57
CA LYS A 82 -6.55 13.62 3.87
C LYS A 82 -5.50 14.56 3.29
N ALA A 83 -5.54 14.69 2.00
CA ALA A 83 -4.68 15.64 1.30
C ALA A 83 -5.16 17.05 1.59
#